data_5df6dbde748c06fe229e2f3c879eabd3
#
_entry.id   5df6dbde748c06fe229e2f3c879eabd3
#
_cell.length_a   1.000
_cell.length_b   1.000
_cell.length_c   1.000
_cell.angle_alpha   90.00
_cell.angle_beta   90.00
_cell.angle_gamma   90.00
#
_symmetry.space_group_name_H-M   'P 1'
#
loop_
_entity.id
_entity.type
_entity.pdbx_description
1 polymer ?
#
loop_
_entity_poly.entity_id
_entity_poly.type
_entity_poly.pdbx_seq_one_letter_code
_entity_poly.pdbx_strand_id
1 'polypeptide(L)'
;MSTHHTKEPILEIRSLSKHFGGVKAVDDVSLTVNRGDVVGIIGPNGSGKTTLINCITGFLKPTKGTVSFHGKDITGKKPHKIADMGINRTFQIMRPYFSMPAYKNLVIPLSSPRAKRVGGWRGGGKHGDRDTVAVDILEELGFERDSRVPYKMAGTLPTGYLKRLELGRCLALRPELIICDEVFSGLSASEISSLVPLIEKLNGQGITMIMIEHRLAELFRVANRVMALSYGEKVTEGEPDEVINHPKVREAYLGSEEDF
;
A
#
# COMPACT_ATOMS: atom_id res chain seq x y z
N MET A 1 -3.57 26.98 20.33
CA MET A 1 -4.30 27.26 19.07
C MET A 1 -3.81 26.26 18.05
N SER A 2 -4.58 25.21 17.83
CA SER A 2 -4.23 24.14 16.89
C SER A 2 -4.58 24.63 15.49
N THR A 3 -3.58 24.94 14.68
CA THR A 3 -3.77 25.24 13.27
C THR A 3 -4.19 23.93 12.58
N HIS A 4 -5.49 23.79 12.34
CA HIS A 4 -5.99 22.80 11.40
C HIS A 4 -5.43 23.13 10.01
N HIS A 5 -4.24 22.60 9.69
CA HIS A 5 -3.84 22.50 8.30
C HIS A 5 -4.84 21.55 7.66
N THR A 6 -5.73 22.07 6.83
CA THR A 6 -6.58 21.25 5.94
C THR A 6 -5.62 20.45 5.08
N LYS A 7 -5.43 19.16 5.43
CA LYS A 7 -4.59 18.24 4.65
C LYS A 7 -5.17 18.15 3.23
N GLU A 8 -4.32 18.30 2.22
CA GLU A 8 -4.72 18.25 0.81
C GLU A 8 -5.14 16.82 0.41
N PRO A 9 -6.37 16.62 -0.13
CA PRO A 9 -6.79 15.32 -0.63
C PRO A 9 -5.90 14.87 -1.78
N ILE A 10 -5.31 13.67 -1.68
CA ILE A 10 -4.53 13.05 -2.75
C ILE A 10 -5.34 12.03 -3.52
N LEU A 11 -6.22 11.27 -2.84
CA LEU A 11 -7.12 10.29 -3.44
C LEU A 11 -8.53 10.52 -2.91
N GLU A 12 -9.50 10.55 -3.80
CA GLU A 12 -10.92 10.59 -3.45
C GLU A 12 -11.68 9.48 -4.16
N ILE A 13 -12.46 8.75 -3.38
CA ILE A 13 -13.39 7.71 -3.83
C ILE A 13 -14.78 8.20 -3.49
N ARG A 14 -15.68 8.26 -4.48
CA ARG A 14 -17.04 8.77 -4.30
C ARG A 14 -18.05 7.73 -4.78
N SER A 15 -18.89 7.25 -3.83
CA SER A 15 -20.00 6.32 -4.08
C SER A 15 -19.60 5.14 -4.97
N LEU A 16 -18.43 4.53 -4.68
CA LEU A 16 -17.88 3.46 -5.50
C LEU A 16 -18.64 2.18 -5.26
N SER A 17 -19.12 1.58 -6.34
CA SER A 17 -19.76 0.25 -6.30
C SER A 17 -19.14 -0.68 -7.32
N LYS A 18 -19.01 -1.96 -6.94
CA LYS A 18 -18.61 -3.05 -7.83
C LYS A 18 -19.48 -4.27 -7.61
N HIS A 19 -20.21 -4.65 -8.65
CA HIS A 19 -21.09 -5.80 -8.65
C HIS A 19 -20.55 -6.89 -9.58
N PHE A 20 -20.71 -8.14 -9.19
CA PHE A 20 -20.45 -9.33 -10.00
C PHE A 20 -21.75 -10.13 -10.10
N GLY A 21 -22.46 -9.98 -11.21
CA GLY A 21 -23.83 -10.51 -11.31
C GLY A 21 -24.73 -9.91 -10.22
N GLY A 22 -25.32 -10.77 -9.39
CA GLY A 22 -26.15 -10.36 -8.25
C GLY A 22 -25.41 -10.01 -6.97
N VAL A 23 -24.07 -10.24 -6.92
CA VAL A 23 -23.28 -10.00 -5.72
C VAL A 23 -22.75 -8.57 -5.71
N LYS A 24 -23.05 -7.81 -4.68
CA LYS A 24 -22.52 -6.47 -4.42
C LYS A 24 -21.23 -6.61 -3.61
N ALA A 25 -20.09 -6.76 -4.28
CA ALA A 25 -18.81 -6.93 -3.61
C ALA A 25 -18.26 -5.62 -2.98
N VAL A 26 -18.65 -4.47 -3.53
CA VAL A 26 -18.50 -3.12 -2.96
C VAL A 26 -19.78 -2.36 -3.29
N ASP A 27 -20.40 -1.70 -2.32
CA ASP A 27 -21.64 -0.96 -2.49
C ASP A 27 -21.55 0.40 -1.80
N ASP A 28 -21.60 1.47 -2.60
CA ASP A 28 -21.62 2.88 -2.20
C ASP A 28 -20.51 3.32 -1.23
N VAL A 29 -19.28 2.83 -1.45
CA VAL A 29 -18.14 3.17 -0.59
C VAL A 29 -17.53 4.50 -1.01
N SER A 30 -17.38 5.42 -0.04
CA SER A 30 -16.69 6.70 -0.21
C SER A 30 -15.54 6.81 0.80
N LEU A 31 -14.36 7.29 0.34
CA LEU A 31 -13.17 7.48 1.14
C LEU A 31 -12.34 8.64 0.57
N THR A 32 -11.85 9.51 1.45
CA THR A 32 -10.86 10.53 1.10
C THR A 32 -9.55 10.23 1.80
N VAL A 33 -8.45 10.18 1.06
CA VAL A 33 -7.09 10.01 1.60
C VAL A 33 -6.32 11.29 1.37
N ASN A 34 -5.79 11.88 2.45
CA ASN A 34 -5.01 13.10 2.36
C ASN A 34 -3.52 12.78 2.23
N ARG A 35 -2.75 13.73 1.72
CA ARG A 35 -1.29 13.61 1.64
C ARG A 35 -0.69 13.36 3.03
N GLY A 36 0.15 12.33 3.12
CA GLY A 36 0.80 11.91 4.36
C GLY A 36 -0.06 11.09 5.31
N ASP A 37 -1.31 10.75 4.94
CA ASP A 37 -2.11 9.81 5.72
C ASP A 37 -1.56 8.38 5.59
N VAL A 38 -1.72 7.60 6.66
CA VAL A 38 -1.67 6.14 6.64
C VAL A 38 -3.07 5.65 6.99
N VAL A 39 -3.82 5.23 5.98
CA VAL A 39 -5.21 4.78 6.15
C VAL A 39 -5.26 3.26 6.20
N GLY A 40 -5.70 2.70 7.33
CA GLY A 40 -6.01 1.29 7.45
C GLY A 40 -7.36 0.95 6.83
N ILE A 41 -7.46 -0.15 6.11
CA ILE A 41 -8.75 -0.72 5.67
C ILE A 41 -8.88 -2.09 6.29
N ILE A 42 -9.85 -2.24 7.21
CA ILE A 42 -10.10 -3.47 7.95
C ILE A 42 -11.47 -4.06 7.61
N GLY A 43 -11.68 -5.31 7.97
CA GLY A 43 -12.94 -6.02 7.80
C GLY A 43 -12.72 -7.52 7.61
N PRO A 44 -13.72 -8.36 7.85
CA PRO A 44 -13.61 -9.82 7.71
C PRO A 44 -13.31 -10.24 6.27
N ASN A 45 -12.98 -11.51 6.08
CA ASN A 45 -12.82 -12.08 4.76
C ASN A 45 -14.09 -11.94 3.94
N GLY A 46 -13.97 -11.54 2.67
CA GLY A 46 -15.13 -11.28 1.80
C GLY A 46 -15.82 -9.91 2.01
N SER A 47 -15.33 -9.05 2.91
CA SER A 47 -15.92 -7.71 3.13
C SER A 47 -15.76 -6.72 1.98
N GLY A 48 -15.00 -7.06 0.92
CA GLY A 48 -14.83 -6.20 -0.25
C GLY A 48 -13.50 -5.44 -0.35
N LYS A 49 -12.60 -5.55 0.63
CA LYS A 49 -11.30 -4.84 0.69
C LYS A 49 -10.49 -4.98 -0.62
N THR A 50 -10.21 -6.20 -1.03
CA THR A 50 -9.44 -6.48 -2.25
C THR A 50 -10.16 -5.98 -3.50
N THR A 51 -11.49 -6.07 -3.55
CA THR A 51 -12.30 -5.55 -4.67
C THR A 51 -12.20 -4.03 -4.75
N LEU A 52 -12.29 -3.33 -3.62
CA LEU A 52 -12.12 -1.89 -3.53
C LEU A 52 -10.75 -1.46 -4.06
N ILE A 53 -9.67 -2.08 -3.57
CA ILE A 53 -8.30 -1.79 -4.03
C ILE A 53 -8.12 -2.10 -5.53
N ASN A 54 -8.70 -3.18 -6.02
CA ASN A 54 -8.66 -3.50 -7.44
C ASN A 54 -9.37 -2.45 -8.30
N CYS A 55 -10.44 -1.82 -7.80
CA CYS A 55 -11.09 -0.71 -8.47
C CYS A 55 -10.22 0.56 -8.46
N ILE A 56 -9.56 0.87 -7.34
CA ILE A 56 -8.66 2.02 -7.23
C ILE A 56 -7.45 1.86 -8.16
N THR A 57 -6.88 0.66 -8.21
CA THR A 57 -5.65 0.38 -8.97
C THR A 57 -5.89 -0.03 -10.43
N GLY A 58 -7.16 -0.03 -10.87
CA GLY A 58 -7.55 -0.27 -12.27
C GLY A 58 -7.53 -1.73 -12.73
N PHE A 59 -7.35 -2.69 -11.80
CA PHE A 59 -7.50 -4.13 -12.09
C PHE A 59 -8.97 -4.51 -12.31
N LEU A 60 -9.89 -3.76 -11.70
CA LEU A 60 -11.33 -3.89 -11.92
C LEU A 60 -11.93 -2.52 -12.28
N LYS A 61 -12.84 -2.51 -13.23
CA LYS A 61 -13.63 -1.32 -13.52
C LYS A 61 -14.82 -1.28 -12.55
N PRO A 62 -15.06 -0.16 -11.84
CA PRO A 62 -16.24 0.00 -11.00
C PRO A 62 -17.53 -0.12 -11.82
N THR A 63 -18.61 -0.54 -11.16
CA THR A 63 -19.96 -0.54 -11.75
C THR A 63 -20.58 0.87 -11.68
N LYS A 64 -20.31 1.58 -10.55
CA LYS A 64 -20.75 2.97 -10.30
C LYS A 64 -19.67 3.71 -9.50
N GLY A 65 -19.84 5.02 -9.39
CA GLY A 65 -18.96 5.88 -8.63
C GLY A 65 -17.68 6.25 -9.37
N THR A 66 -16.86 7.04 -8.72
CA THR A 66 -15.62 7.59 -9.30
C THR A 66 -14.44 7.47 -8.35
N VAL A 67 -13.26 7.41 -8.91
CA VAL A 67 -11.98 7.51 -8.21
C VAL A 67 -11.19 8.64 -8.84
N SER A 68 -10.74 9.61 -8.04
CA SER A 68 -9.88 10.69 -8.51
C SER A 68 -8.56 10.71 -7.73
N PHE A 69 -7.49 11.07 -8.43
CA PHE A 69 -6.15 11.24 -7.86
C PHE A 69 -5.62 12.61 -8.24
N HIS A 70 -5.25 13.43 -7.23
CA HIS A 70 -4.98 14.86 -7.42
C HIS A 70 -6.08 15.59 -8.22
N GLY A 71 -7.34 15.32 -7.89
CA GLY A 71 -8.50 15.89 -8.56
C GLY A 71 -8.72 15.41 -10.00
N LYS A 72 -7.87 14.52 -10.55
CA LYS A 72 -8.02 13.96 -11.89
C LYS A 72 -8.71 12.61 -11.83
N ASP A 73 -9.77 12.43 -12.62
CA ASP A 73 -10.47 11.15 -12.73
C ASP A 73 -9.55 10.04 -13.26
N ILE A 74 -9.45 8.97 -12.48
CA ILE A 74 -8.69 7.76 -12.82
C ILE A 74 -9.60 6.53 -12.94
N THR A 75 -10.91 6.70 -12.85
CA THR A 75 -11.90 5.63 -12.85
C THR A 75 -11.75 4.71 -14.06
N GLY A 76 -11.50 3.42 -13.81
CA GLY A 76 -11.37 2.41 -14.86
C GLY A 76 -10.15 2.57 -15.78
N LYS A 77 -9.19 3.44 -15.45
CA LYS A 77 -7.90 3.49 -16.16
C LYS A 77 -7.13 2.18 -15.96
N LYS A 78 -6.29 1.85 -16.94
CA LYS A 78 -5.43 0.64 -16.87
C LYS A 78 -4.39 0.77 -15.75
N PRO A 79 -4.01 -0.33 -15.06
CA PRO A 79 -3.09 -0.31 -13.90
C PRO A 79 -1.77 0.41 -14.17
N HIS A 80 -1.14 0.19 -15.33
CA HIS A 80 0.13 0.85 -15.68
C HIS A 80 -0.01 2.38 -15.81
N LYS A 81 -1.17 2.90 -16.22
CA LYS A 81 -1.45 4.34 -16.28
C LYS A 81 -1.60 4.92 -14.88
N ILE A 82 -2.27 4.19 -13.98
CA ILE A 82 -2.42 4.58 -12.57
C ILE A 82 -1.06 4.56 -11.87
N ALA A 83 -0.24 3.52 -12.10
CA ALA A 83 1.12 3.46 -11.58
C ALA A 83 2.00 4.62 -12.08
N ASP A 84 1.89 5.00 -13.36
CA ASP A 84 2.61 6.14 -13.93
C ASP A 84 2.14 7.50 -13.35
N MET A 85 0.94 7.56 -12.83
CA MET A 85 0.44 8.75 -12.10
C MET A 85 0.96 8.83 -10.66
N GLY A 86 1.40 7.72 -10.05
CA GLY A 86 2.01 7.70 -8.72
C GLY A 86 1.29 6.86 -7.67
N ILE A 87 0.31 6.06 -8.05
CA ILE A 87 -0.31 5.07 -7.17
C ILE A 87 0.32 3.72 -7.46
N ASN A 88 1.01 3.14 -6.48
CA ASN A 88 1.60 1.81 -6.59
C ASN A 88 1.05 0.88 -5.51
N ARG A 89 1.15 -0.43 -5.74
CA ARG A 89 0.63 -1.45 -4.84
C ARG A 89 1.64 -2.56 -4.65
N THR A 90 1.78 -3.04 -3.41
CA THR A 90 2.33 -4.37 -3.13
C THR A 90 1.24 -5.41 -3.34
N PHE A 91 1.62 -6.65 -3.60
CA PHE A 91 0.66 -7.74 -3.79
C PHE A 91 0.80 -8.75 -2.65
N GLN A 92 -0.33 -9.30 -2.20
CA GLN A 92 -0.39 -10.36 -1.20
C GLN A 92 0.53 -11.53 -1.58
N ILE A 93 0.45 -11.98 -2.85
CA ILE A 93 1.39 -12.96 -3.40
C ILE A 93 2.55 -12.21 -4.05
N MET A 94 3.71 -12.27 -3.41
CA MET A 94 4.94 -11.66 -3.90
C MET A 94 5.33 -12.24 -5.27
N ARG A 95 5.65 -11.36 -6.22
CA ARG A 95 6.08 -11.76 -7.58
C ARG A 95 7.37 -11.05 -7.99
N PRO A 96 8.45 -11.20 -7.22
CA PRO A 96 9.74 -10.72 -7.68
C PRO A 96 10.23 -11.59 -8.85
N TYR A 97 11.19 -11.07 -9.59
CA TYR A 97 11.91 -11.87 -10.57
C TYR A 97 12.88 -12.80 -9.82
N PHE A 98 12.41 -13.99 -9.46
CA PHE A 98 13.12 -14.93 -8.57
C PHE A 98 14.51 -15.35 -9.09
N SER A 99 14.69 -15.42 -10.40
CA SER A 99 15.95 -15.74 -11.07
C SER A 99 16.89 -14.54 -11.26
N MET A 100 16.55 -13.39 -10.68
CA MET A 100 17.38 -12.20 -10.72
C MET A 100 17.86 -11.81 -9.32
N PRO A 101 19.04 -11.19 -9.17
CA PRO A 101 19.49 -10.60 -7.92
C PRO A 101 18.46 -9.60 -7.36
N ALA A 102 18.40 -9.44 -6.02
CA ALA A 102 17.44 -8.54 -5.39
C ALA A 102 17.51 -7.13 -5.97
N TYR A 103 18.69 -6.52 -6.04
CA TYR A 103 18.84 -5.16 -6.58
C TYR A 103 18.40 -5.03 -8.03
N LYS A 104 18.59 -6.04 -8.88
CA LYS A 104 18.15 -6.02 -10.28
C LYS A 104 16.62 -5.98 -10.41
N ASN A 105 15.89 -6.48 -9.40
CA ASN A 105 14.43 -6.35 -9.35
C ASN A 105 13.95 -4.87 -9.28
N LEU A 106 14.80 -3.96 -8.81
CA LEU A 106 14.49 -2.53 -8.70
C LEU A 106 14.92 -1.76 -9.97
N VAL A 107 15.91 -2.26 -10.71
CA VAL A 107 16.41 -1.59 -11.93
C VAL A 107 15.30 -1.48 -12.99
N ILE A 108 14.42 -2.48 -13.09
CA ILE A 108 13.32 -2.48 -14.04
C ILE A 108 12.33 -1.32 -13.73
N PRO A 109 11.75 -1.21 -12.53
CA PRO A 109 10.87 -0.08 -12.21
C PRO A 109 11.58 1.28 -12.22
N LEU A 110 12.87 1.36 -11.88
CA LEU A 110 13.67 2.58 -12.03
C LEU A 110 13.79 3.04 -13.50
N SER A 111 13.56 2.14 -14.46
CA SER A 111 13.56 2.46 -15.89
C SER A 111 12.20 2.95 -16.39
N SER A 112 11.16 3.01 -15.55
CA SER A 112 9.82 3.45 -15.91
C SER A 112 9.78 4.92 -16.35
N PRO A 113 8.78 5.34 -17.16
CA PRO A 113 8.59 6.73 -17.54
C PRO A 113 8.46 7.67 -16.33
N ARG A 114 7.72 7.24 -15.29
CA ARG A 114 7.56 8.03 -14.08
C ARG A 114 8.88 8.20 -13.32
N ALA A 115 9.62 7.13 -13.07
CA ALA A 115 10.88 7.20 -12.35
C ALA A 115 11.89 8.13 -13.07
N LYS A 116 11.91 8.09 -14.40
CA LYS A 116 12.75 8.98 -15.21
C LYS A 116 12.30 10.44 -15.13
N ARG A 117 10.97 10.69 -15.10
CA ARG A 117 10.39 12.04 -15.08
C ARG A 117 10.56 12.72 -13.73
N VAL A 118 10.30 12.00 -12.64
CA VAL A 118 10.38 12.53 -11.27
C VAL A 118 11.82 12.74 -10.84
N GLY A 119 12.75 11.91 -11.34
CA GLY A 119 14.19 12.05 -11.07
C GLY A 119 14.59 11.76 -9.63
N GLY A 120 15.90 11.95 -9.38
CA GLY A 120 16.55 12.08 -8.07
C GLY A 120 16.12 11.18 -6.92
N TRP A 121 16.70 10.00 -6.79
CA TRP A 121 16.95 9.39 -5.49
C TRP A 121 18.22 10.04 -4.92
N ARG A 122 18.30 10.23 -3.58
CA ARG A 122 19.52 10.77 -2.95
C ARG A 122 20.69 9.85 -3.29
N GLY A 123 21.69 10.38 -4.01
CA GLY A 123 22.89 9.64 -4.37
C GLY A 123 23.10 9.40 -5.88
N GLY A 124 22.06 9.21 -6.66
CA GLY A 124 22.14 9.10 -8.11
C GLY A 124 21.65 10.36 -8.77
N GLY A 125 22.50 11.20 -9.32
CA GLY A 125 22.09 12.35 -10.13
C GLY A 125 21.14 11.94 -11.26
N LYS A 126 20.67 12.89 -12.09
CA LYS A 126 19.74 12.67 -13.22
C LYS A 126 20.13 11.49 -14.14
N HIS A 127 21.37 10.99 -14.02
CA HIS A 127 21.98 9.92 -14.80
C HIS A 127 22.80 8.92 -13.95
N GLY A 128 22.52 8.85 -12.60
CA GLY A 128 23.20 7.90 -11.73
C GLY A 128 23.03 6.45 -12.19
N ASP A 129 24.04 5.63 -11.95
CA ASP A 129 23.97 4.19 -12.20
C ASP A 129 22.75 3.62 -11.45
N ARG A 130 21.84 3.03 -12.22
CA ARG A 130 20.61 2.44 -11.67
C ARG A 130 20.87 1.30 -10.69
N ASP A 131 21.97 0.61 -10.85
CA ASP A 131 22.39 -0.45 -9.95
C ASP A 131 22.72 0.13 -8.56
N THR A 132 23.45 1.24 -8.52
CA THR A 132 23.75 1.99 -7.28
C THR A 132 22.46 2.48 -6.62
N VAL A 133 21.57 3.13 -7.39
CA VAL A 133 20.27 3.60 -6.87
C VAL A 133 19.42 2.43 -6.35
N ALA A 134 19.43 1.29 -7.02
CA ALA A 134 18.71 0.11 -6.57
C ALA A 134 19.24 -0.42 -5.23
N VAL A 135 20.57 -0.43 -5.05
CA VAL A 135 21.21 -0.83 -3.78
C VAL A 135 20.89 0.20 -2.69
N ASP A 136 20.91 1.51 -2.98
CA ASP A 136 20.54 2.56 -2.03
C ASP A 136 19.10 2.37 -1.51
N ILE A 137 18.16 2.06 -2.40
CA ILE A 137 16.76 1.77 -2.01
C ILE A 137 16.70 0.53 -1.12
N LEU A 138 17.43 -0.54 -1.47
CA LEU A 138 17.46 -1.75 -0.66
C LEU A 138 18.05 -1.50 0.72
N GLU A 139 19.11 -0.69 0.81
CA GLU A 139 19.72 -0.30 2.09
C GLU A 139 18.72 0.45 2.98
N GLU A 140 17.96 1.38 2.43
CA GLU A 140 16.88 2.06 3.18
C GLU A 140 15.81 1.10 3.70
N LEU A 141 15.61 -0.02 3.01
CA LEU A 141 14.70 -1.08 3.38
C LEU A 141 15.32 -2.13 4.32
N GLY A 142 16.54 -1.89 4.82
CA GLY A 142 17.24 -2.76 5.77
C GLY A 142 17.95 -3.95 5.13
N PHE A 143 18.31 -3.85 3.85
CA PHE A 143 19.34 -4.71 3.26
C PHE A 143 20.70 -4.12 3.58
N GLU A 144 21.55 -4.85 4.29
CA GLU A 144 22.88 -4.38 4.60
C GLU A 144 23.71 -4.24 3.31
N ARG A 145 24.17 -3.02 3.01
CA ARG A 145 24.90 -2.69 1.77
C ARG A 145 26.15 -3.54 1.59
N ASP A 146 26.93 -3.68 2.65
CA ASP A 146 28.19 -4.39 2.65
C ASP A 146 28.03 -5.92 2.76
N SER A 147 26.78 -6.39 2.93
CA SER A 147 26.47 -7.81 2.90
C SER A 147 26.30 -8.31 1.45
N ARG A 148 26.28 -9.63 1.29
CA ARG A 148 25.96 -10.24 -0.01
C ARG A 148 24.45 -10.30 -0.29
N VAL A 149 23.58 -9.87 0.63
CA VAL A 149 22.12 -10.04 0.54
C VAL A 149 21.52 -9.28 -0.65
N PRO A 150 21.87 -8.00 -0.94
CA PRO A 150 21.36 -7.30 -2.12
C PRO A 150 21.65 -8.00 -3.45
N TYR A 151 22.75 -8.76 -3.50
CA TYR A 151 23.26 -9.41 -4.70
C TYR A 151 22.81 -10.87 -4.83
N LYS A 152 22.15 -11.44 -3.81
CA LYS A 152 21.58 -12.80 -3.89
C LYS A 152 20.38 -12.84 -4.82
N MET A 153 20.18 -14.00 -5.46
CA MET A 153 18.97 -14.28 -6.24
C MET A 153 17.73 -14.11 -5.35
N ALA A 154 16.73 -13.38 -5.82
CA ALA A 154 15.53 -13.10 -5.03
C ALA A 154 14.85 -14.39 -4.53
N GLY A 155 14.88 -15.48 -5.32
CA GLY A 155 14.32 -16.76 -4.94
C GLY A 155 15.00 -17.46 -3.77
N THR A 156 16.17 -16.98 -3.33
CA THR A 156 16.89 -17.54 -2.17
C THR A 156 16.73 -16.70 -0.89
N LEU A 157 15.96 -15.61 -0.97
CA LEU A 157 15.76 -14.71 0.16
C LEU A 157 14.66 -15.22 1.09
N PRO A 158 14.83 -15.05 2.42
CA PRO A 158 13.76 -15.24 3.38
C PRO A 158 12.55 -14.33 3.11
N THR A 159 11.37 -14.73 3.61
CA THR A 159 10.10 -14.02 3.38
C THR A 159 10.16 -12.54 3.77
N GLY A 160 10.78 -12.20 4.90
CA GLY A 160 10.93 -10.82 5.35
C GLY A 160 11.70 -9.94 4.35
N TYR A 161 12.75 -10.47 3.74
CA TYR A 161 13.48 -9.76 2.67
C TYR A 161 12.66 -9.66 1.40
N LEU A 162 11.88 -10.68 1.05
CA LEU A 162 11.00 -10.65 -0.13
C LEU A 162 9.89 -9.59 0.02
N LYS A 163 9.29 -9.44 1.20
CA LYS A 163 8.32 -8.37 1.49
C LYS A 163 8.95 -6.97 1.35
N ARG A 164 10.16 -6.79 1.88
CA ARG A 164 10.92 -5.55 1.73
C ARG A 164 11.29 -5.29 0.27
N LEU A 165 11.64 -6.33 -0.49
CA LEU A 165 11.93 -6.24 -1.92
C LEU A 165 10.70 -5.78 -2.73
N GLU A 166 9.51 -6.28 -2.42
CA GLU A 166 8.25 -5.83 -3.05
C GLU A 166 7.99 -4.33 -2.75
N LEU A 167 8.20 -3.91 -1.49
CA LEU A 167 8.10 -2.50 -1.13
C LEU A 167 9.13 -1.66 -1.89
N GLY A 168 10.37 -2.15 -2.03
CA GLY A 168 11.43 -1.50 -2.81
C GLY A 168 11.07 -1.34 -4.28
N ARG A 169 10.42 -2.33 -4.88
CA ARG A 169 9.93 -2.23 -6.26
C ARG A 169 8.85 -1.15 -6.41
N CYS A 170 7.98 -0.98 -5.41
CA CYS A 170 7.03 0.13 -5.37
C CYS A 170 7.77 1.48 -5.25
N LEU A 171 8.72 1.60 -4.33
CA LEU A 171 9.51 2.83 -4.12
C LEU A 171 10.31 3.23 -5.35
N ALA A 172 10.88 2.27 -6.08
CA ALA A 172 11.61 2.51 -7.33
C ALA A 172 10.74 3.18 -8.41
N LEU A 173 9.42 3.04 -8.36
CA LEU A 173 8.46 3.74 -9.23
C LEU A 173 8.18 5.19 -8.82
N ARG A 174 8.76 5.68 -7.73
CA ARG A 174 8.53 7.03 -7.20
C ARG A 174 7.05 7.30 -6.87
N PRO A 175 6.44 6.51 -6.00
CA PRO A 175 5.03 6.68 -5.66
C PRO A 175 4.81 7.94 -4.81
N GLU A 176 3.60 8.46 -4.87
CA GLU A 176 3.05 9.41 -3.91
C GLU A 176 2.06 8.71 -2.97
N LEU A 177 1.45 7.62 -3.46
CA LEU A 177 0.57 6.74 -2.70
C LEU A 177 1.00 5.29 -2.91
N ILE A 178 1.24 4.57 -1.81
CA ILE A 178 1.45 3.11 -1.81
C ILE A 178 0.26 2.44 -1.17
N ILE A 179 -0.26 1.41 -1.82
CA ILE A 179 -1.27 0.52 -1.28
C ILE A 179 -0.58 -0.77 -0.85
N CYS A 180 -0.51 -1.00 0.46
CA CYS A 180 0.07 -2.20 1.07
C CYS A 180 -1.03 -3.23 1.31
N ASP A 181 -0.93 -4.36 0.63
CA ASP A 181 -1.90 -5.44 0.71
C ASP A 181 -1.28 -6.61 1.47
N GLU A 182 -1.63 -6.74 2.76
CA GLU A 182 -1.18 -7.77 3.71
C GLU A 182 0.35 -7.87 3.79
N VAL A 183 1.02 -6.74 4.00
CA VAL A 183 2.49 -6.70 4.05
C VAL A 183 3.05 -7.44 5.28
N PHE A 184 2.28 -7.56 6.37
CA PHE A 184 2.65 -8.29 7.58
C PHE A 184 2.36 -9.80 7.52
N SER A 185 1.59 -10.24 6.52
CA SER A 185 1.21 -11.64 6.37
C SER A 185 2.43 -12.55 6.17
N GLY A 186 2.49 -13.66 6.92
CA GLY A 186 3.56 -14.65 6.85
C GLY A 186 4.88 -14.23 7.51
N LEU A 187 4.92 -13.09 8.21
CA LEU A 187 6.09 -12.63 8.95
C LEU A 187 6.04 -13.03 10.43
N SER A 188 7.20 -13.31 11.00
CA SER A 188 7.39 -13.47 12.44
C SER A 188 7.24 -12.12 13.18
N ALA A 189 7.01 -12.17 14.49
CA ALA A 189 6.90 -10.95 15.31
C ALA A 189 8.15 -10.06 15.21
N SER A 190 9.35 -10.65 15.15
CA SER A 190 10.62 -9.92 15.01
C SER A 190 10.74 -9.23 13.65
N GLU A 191 10.30 -9.89 12.56
CA GLU A 191 10.30 -9.30 11.22
C GLU A 191 9.32 -8.13 11.14
N ILE A 192 8.13 -8.26 11.73
CA ILE A 192 7.14 -7.18 11.80
C ILE A 192 7.68 -6.02 12.63
N SER A 193 8.26 -6.29 13.82
CA SER A 193 8.87 -5.24 14.66
C SER A 193 9.94 -4.44 13.93
N SER A 194 10.61 -5.03 12.94
CA SER A 194 11.58 -4.34 12.10
C SER A 194 10.98 -3.66 10.87
N LEU A 195 9.77 -4.05 10.43
CA LEU A 195 9.09 -3.49 9.27
C LEU A 195 8.23 -2.26 9.64
N VAL A 196 7.63 -2.25 10.83
CA VAL A 196 6.81 -1.12 11.32
C VAL A 196 7.59 0.20 11.33
N PRO A 197 8.78 0.32 11.94
CA PRO A 197 9.57 1.56 11.89
C PRO A 197 9.95 1.98 10.46
N LEU A 198 10.09 1.03 9.55
CA LEU A 198 10.36 1.30 8.16
C LEU A 198 9.16 1.98 7.49
N ILE A 199 7.93 1.49 7.75
CA ILE A 199 6.69 2.10 7.25
C ILE A 199 6.54 3.52 7.79
N GLU A 200 6.78 3.71 9.11
CA GLU A 200 6.77 5.03 9.76
C GLU A 200 7.78 5.99 9.11
N LYS A 201 9.01 5.52 8.85
CA LYS A 201 10.05 6.29 8.17
C LYS A 201 9.62 6.72 6.76
N LEU A 202 9.07 5.81 5.97
CA LEU A 202 8.61 6.10 4.62
C LEU A 202 7.45 7.10 4.61
N ASN A 203 6.52 6.97 5.54
CA ASN A 203 5.44 7.95 5.72
C ASN A 203 5.99 9.32 6.13
N GLY A 204 6.93 9.38 7.08
CA GLY A 204 7.64 10.59 7.49
C GLY A 204 8.43 11.26 6.34
N GLN A 205 8.79 10.53 5.29
CA GLN A 205 9.36 11.05 4.05
C GLN A 205 8.31 11.62 3.07
N GLY A 206 7.01 11.59 3.44
CA GLY A 206 5.91 12.16 2.67
C GLY A 206 5.17 11.16 1.79
N ILE A 207 5.42 9.86 1.94
CA ILE A 207 4.67 8.82 1.21
C ILE A 207 3.33 8.59 1.91
N THR A 208 2.24 8.76 1.18
CA THR A 208 0.88 8.42 1.63
C THR A 208 0.66 6.92 1.50
N MET A 209 -0.06 6.33 2.44
CA MET A 209 -0.28 4.87 2.42
C MET A 209 -1.74 4.50 2.65
N ILE A 210 -2.18 3.44 1.97
CA ILE A 210 -3.37 2.66 2.33
C ILE A 210 -2.87 1.27 2.69
N MET A 211 -3.28 0.74 3.85
CA MET A 211 -2.86 -0.57 4.33
C MET A 211 -4.07 -1.47 4.56
N ILE A 212 -4.06 -2.64 3.94
CA ILE A 212 -5.00 -3.72 4.26
C ILE A 212 -4.24 -4.72 5.11
N GLU A 213 -4.70 -4.96 6.32
CA GLU A 213 -4.06 -5.88 7.25
C GLU A 213 -5.08 -6.63 8.10
N HIS A 214 -4.71 -7.84 8.51
CA HIS A 214 -5.43 -8.62 9.51
C HIS A 214 -4.84 -8.46 10.91
N ARG A 215 -3.58 -8.08 11.00
CA ARG A 215 -2.88 -7.81 12.26
C ARG A 215 -3.18 -6.39 12.73
N LEU A 216 -4.28 -6.24 13.46
CA LEU A 216 -4.82 -4.94 13.85
C LEU A 216 -3.89 -4.17 14.79
N ALA A 217 -3.23 -4.85 15.73
CA ALA A 217 -2.31 -4.20 16.67
C ALA A 217 -1.15 -3.49 15.95
N GLU A 218 -0.56 -4.14 14.95
CA GLU A 218 0.53 -3.59 14.17
C GLU A 218 0.06 -2.50 13.19
N LEU A 219 -1.11 -2.69 12.59
CA LEU A 219 -1.73 -1.67 11.74
C LEU A 219 -1.99 -0.38 12.52
N PHE A 220 -2.56 -0.48 13.72
CA PHE A 220 -2.94 0.67 14.54
C PHE A 220 -1.75 1.46 15.10
N ARG A 221 -0.55 0.88 15.10
CA ARG A 221 0.68 1.60 15.42
C ARG A 221 1.07 2.60 14.34
N VAL A 222 0.74 2.33 13.09
CA VAL A 222 1.16 3.14 11.93
C VAL A 222 0.01 3.92 11.31
N ALA A 223 -1.21 3.43 11.40
CA ALA A 223 -2.38 4.08 10.81
C ALA A 223 -2.84 5.26 11.67
N ASN A 224 -3.03 6.41 11.04
CA ASN A 224 -3.65 7.58 11.69
C ASN A 224 -5.16 7.63 11.48
N ARG A 225 -5.69 6.80 10.59
CA ARG A 225 -7.13 6.67 10.32
C ARG A 225 -7.43 5.26 9.81
N VAL A 226 -8.58 4.74 10.18
CA VAL A 226 -9.02 3.40 9.80
C VAL A 226 -10.44 3.47 9.23
N MET A 227 -10.69 2.72 8.16
CA MET A 227 -12.01 2.48 7.60
C MET A 227 -12.36 1.00 7.76
N ALA A 228 -13.50 0.69 8.35
CA ALA A 228 -14.02 -0.67 8.47
C ALA A 228 -15.03 -0.96 7.35
N LEU A 229 -14.83 -2.10 6.68
CA LEU A 229 -15.73 -2.65 5.66
C LEU A 229 -16.40 -3.92 6.15
N SER A 230 -17.70 -4.07 5.86
CA SER A 230 -18.45 -5.31 6.07
C SER A 230 -19.47 -5.47 4.94
N TYR A 231 -19.56 -6.67 4.38
CA TYR A 231 -20.49 -7.01 3.27
C TYR A 231 -20.47 -6.00 2.09
N GLY A 232 -19.32 -5.45 1.77
CA GLY A 232 -19.14 -4.49 0.68
C GLY A 232 -19.44 -3.04 1.03
N GLU A 233 -19.90 -2.74 2.25
CA GLU A 233 -20.28 -1.40 2.71
C GLU A 233 -19.29 -0.86 3.73
N LYS A 234 -19.16 0.47 3.78
CA LYS A 234 -18.41 1.15 4.83
C LYS A 234 -19.23 1.18 6.12
N VAL A 235 -18.73 0.53 7.16
CA VAL A 235 -19.37 0.49 8.49
C VAL A 235 -19.10 1.77 9.26
N THR A 236 -17.82 2.15 9.34
CA THR A 236 -17.37 3.36 10.04
C THR A 236 -15.99 3.76 9.54
N GLU A 237 -15.58 4.97 9.87
CA GLU A 237 -14.25 5.53 9.59
C GLU A 237 -13.89 6.52 10.69
N GLY A 238 -12.68 6.45 11.23
CA GLY A 238 -12.20 7.31 12.33
C GLY A 238 -10.80 6.95 12.77
N GLU A 239 -10.44 7.39 13.97
CA GLU A 239 -9.20 6.96 14.63
C GLU A 239 -9.25 5.46 14.96
N PRO A 240 -8.10 4.75 15.01
CA PRO A 240 -8.05 3.31 15.25
C PRO A 240 -8.88 2.85 16.45
N ASP A 241 -8.76 3.54 17.60
CA ASP A 241 -9.47 3.18 18.83
C ASP A 241 -10.99 3.41 18.73
N GLU A 242 -11.44 4.40 17.98
CA GLU A 242 -12.86 4.64 17.74
C GLU A 242 -13.46 3.54 16.86
N VAL A 243 -12.72 3.16 15.82
CA VAL A 243 -13.19 2.17 14.84
C VAL A 243 -13.26 0.78 15.46
N ILE A 244 -12.25 0.34 16.22
CA ILE A 244 -12.24 -1.01 16.82
C ILE A 244 -13.32 -1.15 17.92
N ASN A 245 -13.67 -0.06 18.59
CA ASN A 245 -14.72 -0.06 19.60
C ASN A 245 -16.13 0.14 19.02
N HIS A 246 -16.27 0.34 17.73
CA HIS A 246 -17.58 0.51 17.10
C HIS A 246 -18.38 -0.80 17.16
N PRO A 247 -19.66 -0.80 17.66
CA PRO A 247 -20.43 -2.03 17.91
C PRO A 247 -20.51 -2.98 16.70
N LYS A 248 -20.80 -2.44 15.51
CA LYS A 248 -20.89 -3.25 14.28
C LYS A 248 -19.53 -3.81 13.82
N VAL A 249 -18.42 -3.15 14.14
CA VAL A 249 -17.08 -3.67 13.84
C VAL A 249 -16.79 -4.85 14.76
N ARG A 250 -17.03 -4.68 16.07
CA ARG A 250 -16.87 -5.77 17.04
C ARG A 250 -17.73 -6.99 16.71
N GLU A 251 -19.00 -6.78 16.34
CA GLU A 251 -19.90 -7.84 15.92
C GLU A 251 -19.38 -8.59 14.68
N ALA A 252 -18.87 -7.86 13.67
CA ALA A 252 -18.32 -8.44 12.44
C ALA A 252 -17.04 -9.26 12.68
N TYR A 253 -16.27 -8.94 13.72
CA TYR A 253 -15.05 -9.67 14.10
C TYR A 253 -15.31 -10.76 15.15
N LEU A 254 -16.27 -10.60 16.07
CA LEU A 254 -16.62 -11.61 17.09
C LEU A 254 -17.17 -12.91 16.49
N GLY A 255 -17.59 -12.91 15.22
CA GLY A 255 -17.93 -14.12 14.47
C GLY A 255 -16.72 -14.89 13.94
N SER A 256 -15.51 -14.34 14.04
CA SER A 256 -14.23 -14.95 13.64
C SER A 256 -13.30 -14.97 14.87
N GLU A 257 -13.24 -16.07 15.60
CA GLU A 257 -12.46 -16.24 16.85
C GLU A 257 -10.91 -16.14 16.66
N GLU A 258 -10.40 -15.73 15.50
CA GLU A 258 -8.98 -15.78 15.16
C GLU A 258 -8.23 -14.43 15.15
N ASP A 259 -8.88 -13.27 15.35
CA ASP A 259 -8.29 -11.96 15.00
C ASP A 259 -8.09 -10.96 16.17
N PHE A 260 -8.09 -11.41 17.45
CA PHE A 260 -7.77 -10.55 18.60
C PHE A 260 -6.51 -10.98 19.35
#